data_6d452cf31c0bdf1f7a943c8f5d735196
#
_entry.id   6d452cf31c0bdf1f7a943c8f5d735196
#
_cell.length_a   1.000
_cell.length_b   1.000
_cell.length_c   1.000
_cell.angle_alpha   90.00
_cell.angle_beta   90.00
_cell.angle_gamma   90.00
#
_symmetry.space_group_name_H-M   'P 1'
#
loop_
_entity.id
_entity.type
_entity.pdbx_description
1 polymer ?
#
loop_
_entity_poly.entity_id
_entity_poly.type
_entity_poly.pdbx_seq_one_letter_code
_entity_poly.pdbx_strand_id
1 'polypeptide(L)'
;MNSNTTVNKSPRVIFLESQEGVESLFTRGLRSGATAAGCEVEVVFLADEAGRVRSEKQVRIDLLVKQPDTVCFLMDAPLDLKYLWDVPSLAGVDKIALWFDDYYRSPKTLAHPEVWNYWQKNHGVRVGIWDGYWRCQWKRMTGLEAFPIHLAADPRLLRPNAEPWNRAWSERAAFVGTVPSLRSLDTFAQAFPAPLRRFLEEICIALQREPWPIKPYEVAQKCRSFIGEKYGRAIDAMLKDPATLALWNHLIWRWGKRIARLRGLGAVAQAGPLAVMSGHGTESYADEDELRAALPAGIDLVYADTRAVSVSAWKNLFRTGKFQVQITDPQSIDGGLPFRVFECGACGVPLLSDYRPELAALFPPESGLFTATSEAGLQESAGQLFQLSRRDLDAQGQLLHQSFLAQHTWEIRWRQLVQGREFRGAAPRFESGPLMPPPVPAKTSLFSKAA
;
A
#
# COMPACT_ATOMS: atom_id res chain seq x y z
N MET A 1 36.71 22.68 -35.49
CA MET A 1 36.31 21.83 -34.38
C MET A 1 35.00 22.39 -33.85
N ASN A 2 33.89 21.89 -34.38
CA ASN A 2 32.54 22.28 -33.88
C ASN A 2 32.20 21.39 -32.68
N SER A 3 32.33 21.94 -31.49
CA SER A 3 31.79 21.33 -30.28
C SER A 3 30.28 21.47 -30.35
N ASN A 4 29.59 20.44 -30.88
CA ASN A 4 28.16 20.27 -30.67
C ASN A 4 27.93 20.01 -29.18
N THR A 5 27.74 21.06 -28.40
CA THR A 5 27.12 21.00 -27.09
C THR A 5 25.66 20.60 -27.32
N THR A 6 25.39 19.29 -27.33
CA THR A 6 24.03 18.78 -27.14
C THR A 6 23.54 19.32 -25.81
N VAL A 7 22.71 20.35 -25.85
CA VAL A 7 21.94 20.80 -24.70
C VAL A 7 21.12 19.59 -24.27
N ASN A 8 21.53 18.96 -23.17
CA ASN A 8 20.76 17.88 -22.54
C ASN A 8 19.41 18.47 -22.10
N LYS A 9 18.41 18.31 -22.96
CA LYS A 9 17.04 18.74 -22.64
C LYS A 9 16.54 17.91 -21.45
N SER A 10 16.02 18.58 -20.42
CA SER A 10 15.41 17.90 -19.31
C SER A 10 14.27 16.98 -19.78
N PRO A 11 14.21 15.72 -19.32
CA PRO A 11 13.13 14.81 -19.70
C PRO A 11 11.78 15.39 -19.28
N ARG A 12 10.81 15.39 -20.18
CA ARG A 12 9.44 15.82 -19.88
C ARG A 12 8.61 14.63 -19.43
N VAL A 13 8.07 14.70 -18.21
CA VAL A 13 7.25 13.66 -17.58
C VAL A 13 5.85 14.16 -17.38
N ILE A 14 4.87 13.43 -17.89
CA ILE A 14 3.46 13.67 -17.60
C ILE A 14 2.95 12.63 -16.62
N PHE A 15 2.36 13.12 -15.51
CA PHE A 15 1.59 12.27 -14.60
C PHE A 15 0.11 12.28 -15.01
N LEU A 16 -0.46 11.07 -15.13
CA LEU A 16 -1.90 10.90 -15.25
C LEU A 16 -2.49 10.72 -13.87
N GLU A 17 -3.33 11.64 -13.44
CA GLU A 17 -3.99 11.63 -12.13
C GLU A 17 -5.50 11.51 -12.26
N SER A 18 -6.15 10.87 -11.29
CA SER A 18 -7.56 10.52 -11.38
C SER A 18 -8.48 11.73 -11.44
N GLN A 19 -8.22 12.77 -10.64
CA GLN A 19 -9.11 13.92 -10.52
C GLN A 19 -8.34 15.19 -10.15
N GLU A 20 -8.72 16.30 -10.79
CA GLU A 20 -8.23 17.64 -10.45
C GLU A 20 -8.67 18.05 -9.04
N GLY A 21 -7.78 18.70 -8.29
CA GLY A 21 -8.03 19.15 -6.92
C GLY A 21 -7.90 18.05 -5.84
N VAL A 22 -7.83 16.76 -6.21
CA VAL A 22 -7.61 15.65 -5.28
C VAL A 22 -6.13 15.29 -5.28
N GLU A 23 -5.40 15.80 -4.31
CA GLU A 23 -3.96 15.57 -4.19
C GLU A 23 -3.61 14.86 -2.89
N SER A 24 -2.92 13.73 -2.98
CA SER A 24 -2.34 13.02 -1.83
C SER A 24 -0.88 13.42 -1.60
N LEU A 25 -0.39 13.21 -0.37
CA LEU A 25 1.05 13.38 -0.09
C LEU A 25 1.91 12.47 -0.98
N PHE A 26 1.35 11.33 -1.38
CA PHE A 26 2.02 10.37 -2.24
C PHE A 26 2.21 10.93 -3.66
N THR A 27 1.14 11.38 -4.32
CA THR A 27 1.21 11.92 -5.68
C THR A 27 2.05 13.19 -5.73
N ARG A 28 1.88 14.06 -4.74
CA ARG A 28 2.72 15.25 -4.57
C ARG A 28 4.20 14.91 -4.40
N GLY A 29 4.52 13.93 -3.54
CA GLY A 29 5.88 13.47 -3.31
C GLY A 29 6.51 12.88 -4.56
N LEU A 30 5.77 12.08 -5.31
CA LEU A 30 6.21 11.46 -6.55
C LEU A 30 6.57 12.52 -7.60
N ARG A 31 5.70 13.53 -7.81
CA ARG A 31 5.96 14.65 -8.72
C ARG A 31 7.14 15.51 -8.30
N SER A 32 7.19 15.85 -7.01
CA SER A 32 8.29 16.62 -6.43
C SER A 32 9.63 15.88 -6.57
N GLY A 33 9.61 14.55 -6.44
CA GLY A 33 10.77 13.69 -6.68
C GLY A 33 11.25 13.73 -8.12
N ALA A 34 10.34 13.66 -9.09
CA ALA A 34 10.65 13.77 -10.50
C ALA A 34 11.28 15.14 -10.85
N THR A 35 10.70 16.22 -10.33
CA THR A 35 11.26 17.58 -10.50
C THR A 35 12.67 17.68 -9.92
N ALA A 36 12.90 17.14 -8.73
CA ALA A 36 14.24 17.15 -8.10
C ALA A 36 15.25 16.25 -8.85
N ALA A 37 14.76 15.22 -9.54
CA ALA A 37 15.58 14.39 -10.42
C ALA A 37 15.95 15.08 -11.75
N GLY A 38 15.49 16.33 -11.97
CA GLY A 38 15.78 17.12 -13.15
C GLY A 38 14.77 16.98 -14.29
N CYS A 39 13.58 16.43 -14.02
CA CYS A 39 12.50 16.32 -15.01
C CYS A 39 11.64 17.60 -15.06
N GLU A 40 11.18 17.94 -16.27
CA GLU A 40 10.08 18.86 -16.46
C GLU A 40 8.78 18.09 -16.21
N VAL A 41 8.01 18.49 -15.18
CA VAL A 41 6.84 17.73 -14.70
C VAL A 41 5.55 18.47 -15.04
N GLU A 42 4.63 17.76 -15.67
CA GLU A 42 3.27 18.21 -15.92
C GLU A 42 2.25 17.16 -15.45
N VAL A 43 0.99 17.57 -15.32
CA VAL A 43 -0.13 16.69 -14.94
C VAL A 43 -1.22 16.77 -16.01
N VAL A 44 -1.80 15.61 -16.29
CA VAL A 44 -3.06 15.51 -17.06
C VAL A 44 -4.06 14.77 -16.18
N PHE A 45 -5.17 15.43 -15.86
CA PHE A 45 -6.23 14.86 -15.05
C PHE A 45 -7.22 14.08 -15.91
N LEU A 46 -7.67 12.92 -15.40
CA LEU A 46 -8.67 12.06 -16.04
C LEU A 46 -10.11 12.52 -15.74
N ALA A 47 -10.31 13.29 -14.66
CA ALA A 47 -11.56 13.95 -14.33
C ALA A 47 -11.30 15.40 -13.91
N ASP A 48 -12.32 16.27 -14.07
CA ASP A 48 -12.28 17.65 -13.62
C ASP A 48 -12.49 17.77 -12.08
N GLU A 49 -12.44 18.99 -11.55
CA GLU A 49 -12.64 19.26 -10.11
C GLU A 49 -14.01 18.75 -9.60
N ALA A 50 -15.03 18.72 -10.44
CA ALA A 50 -16.35 18.19 -10.11
C ALA A 50 -16.45 16.66 -10.22
N GLY A 51 -15.35 15.97 -10.53
CA GLY A 51 -15.29 14.51 -10.68
C GLY A 51 -15.87 13.99 -12.00
N ARG A 52 -16.15 14.87 -12.99
CA ARG A 52 -16.65 14.45 -14.29
C ARG A 52 -15.50 13.90 -15.12
N VAL A 53 -15.61 12.64 -15.53
CA VAL A 53 -14.59 11.95 -16.33
C VAL A 53 -14.44 12.63 -17.69
N ARG A 54 -13.21 12.96 -18.04
CA ARG A 54 -12.87 13.58 -19.33
C ARG A 54 -12.92 12.55 -20.44
N SER A 55 -13.32 12.98 -21.63
CA SER A 55 -13.33 12.09 -22.79
C SER A 55 -11.93 11.64 -23.16
N GLU A 56 -11.81 10.41 -23.62
CA GLU A 56 -10.56 9.84 -24.14
C GLU A 56 -9.89 10.77 -25.17
N LYS A 57 -10.69 11.33 -26.08
CA LYS A 57 -10.22 12.27 -27.10
C LYS A 57 -9.52 13.49 -26.50
N GLN A 58 -10.10 14.06 -25.42
CA GLN A 58 -9.53 15.23 -24.76
C GLN A 58 -8.20 14.91 -24.08
N VAL A 59 -8.12 13.79 -23.34
CA VAL A 59 -6.87 13.34 -22.69
C VAL A 59 -5.78 13.07 -23.73
N ARG A 60 -6.12 12.44 -24.85
CA ARG A 60 -5.18 12.20 -25.95
C ARG A 60 -4.66 13.51 -26.56
N ILE A 61 -5.53 14.52 -26.76
CA ILE A 61 -5.11 15.83 -27.28
C ILE A 61 -4.11 16.47 -26.33
N ASP A 62 -4.39 16.45 -25.03
CA ASP A 62 -3.50 17.06 -24.03
C ASP A 62 -2.12 16.37 -24.03
N LEU A 63 -2.08 15.04 -24.11
CA LEU A 63 -0.81 14.30 -24.21
C LEU A 63 -0.04 14.65 -25.48
N LEU A 64 -0.74 14.77 -26.60
CA LEU A 64 -0.13 15.14 -27.89
C LEU A 64 0.47 16.54 -27.88
N VAL A 65 -0.27 17.49 -27.33
CA VAL A 65 0.17 18.91 -27.23
C VAL A 65 1.39 19.02 -26.32
N LYS A 66 1.43 18.27 -25.24
CA LYS A 66 2.49 18.32 -24.24
C LYS A 66 3.77 17.59 -24.65
N GLN A 67 3.70 16.66 -25.61
CA GLN A 67 4.85 15.91 -26.16
C GLN A 67 5.77 15.33 -25.06
N PRO A 68 5.29 14.39 -24.23
CA PRO A 68 6.08 13.83 -23.15
C PRO A 68 7.19 12.89 -23.67
N ASP A 69 8.29 12.82 -22.93
CA ASP A 69 9.26 11.74 -23.06
C ASP A 69 8.81 10.52 -22.24
N THR A 70 8.10 10.75 -21.13
CA THR A 70 7.57 9.71 -20.25
C THR A 70 6.14 10.03 -19.81
N VAL A 71 5.26 9.05 -19.79
CA VAL A 71 3.95 9.09 -19.15
C VAL A 71 3.94 8.14 -17.97
N CYS A 72 3.62 8.66 -16.77
CA CYS A 72 3.55 7.89 -15.54
C CYS A 72 2.14 7.94 -14.95
N PHE A 73 1.63 6.81 -14.46
CA PHE A 73 0.34 6.73 -13.80
C PHE A 73 0.33 5.73 -12.66
N LEU A 74 -0.57 5.94 -11.70
CA LEU A 74 -0.84 5.04 -10.60
C LEU A 74 -1.98 4.09 -10.98
N MET A 75 -1.81 2.81 -10.72
CA MET A 75 -2.79 1.78 -11.10
C MET A 75 -3.88 1.57 -10.02
N ASP A 76 -4.17 2.55 -9.22
CA ASP A 76 -5.42 2.64 -8.48
C ASP A 76 -6.51 3.36 -9.32
N ALA A 77 -6.06 4.05 -10.36
CA ALA A 77 -6.94 4.68 -11.33
C ALA A 77 -7.75 3.62 -12.09
N PRO A 78 -8.96 3.95 -12.49
CA PRO A 78 -9.84 3.03 -13.20
C PRO A 78 -9.15 2.48 -14.46
N LEU A 79 -9.34 1.21 -14.67
CA LEU A 79 -8.87 0.42 -15.81
C LEU A 79 -9.30 0.96 -17.18
N ASP A 80 -10.02 2.08 -17.19
CA ASP A 80 -10.42 2.84 -18.37
C ASP A 80 -9.25 3.50 -19.12
N LEU A 81 -8.02 3.39 -18.56
CA LEU A 81 -6.78 3.82 -19.22
C LEU A 81 -6.39 2.97 -20.45
N LYS A 82 -7.10 1.87 -20.70
CA LYS A 82 -6.86 1.04 -21.90
C LYS A 82 -6.79 1.84 -23.20
N TYR A 83 -7.48 2.96 -23.28
CA TYR A 83 -7.55 3.82 -24.45
C TYR A 83 -6.34 4.75 -24.64
N LEU A 84 -5.51 4.91 -23.61
CA LEU A 84 -4.35 5.81 -23.72
C LEU A 84 -3.13 5.13 -24.37
N TRP A 85 -3.14 3.80 -24.45
CA TRP A 85 -1.98 3.02 -24.89
C TRP A 85 -1.91 2.77 -26.40
N ASP A 86 -3.07 2.69 -27.04
CA ASP A 86 -3.17 2.42 -28.47
C ASP A 86 -3.07 3.70 -29.33
N VAL A 87 -2.44 4.76 -28.79
CA VAL A 87 -2.26 6.02 -29.52
C VAL A 87 -0.95 5.95 -30.29
N PRO A 88 -0.97 5.87 -31.62
CA PRO A 88 0.25 5.82 -32.45
C PRO A 88 1.22 6.98 -32.18
N SER A 89 0.69 8.13 -31.82
CA SER A 89 1.45 9.33 -31.48
C SER A 89 2.22 9.26 -30.15
N LEU A 90 1.96 8.24 -29.33
CA LEU A 90 2.77 7.91 -28.17
C LEU A 90 3.76 6.77 -28.45
N ALA A 91 3.95 6.41 -29.71
CA ALA A 91 5.02 5.52 -30.13
C ALA A 91 6.37 6.17 -29.78
N GLY A 92 7.21 5.43 -29.05
CA GLY A 92 8.50 5.94 -28.57
C GLY A 92 8.45 6.69 -27.22
N VAL A 93 7.27 6.98 -26.68
CA VAL A 93 7.11 7.52 -25.32
C VAL A 93 7.25 6.39 -24.32
N ASP A 94 8.10 6.57 -23.29
CA ASP A 94 8.19 5.63 -22.16
C ASP A 94 6.91 5.69 -21.32
N LYS A 95 6.33 4.52 -21.05
CA LYS A 95 5.08 4.41 -20.29
C LYS A 95 5.33 3.61 -19.03
N ILE A 96 5.06 4.22 -17.88
CA ILE A 96 5.30 3.64 -16.56
C ILE A 96 3.99 3.56 -15.79
N ALA A 97 3.64 2.36 -15.35
CA ALA A 97 2.55 2.11 -14.43
C ALA A 97 3.09 1.70 -13.07
N LEU A 98 2.69 2.39 -12.00
CA LEU A 98 3.12 2.08 -10.64
C LEU A 98 1.95 1.54 -9.84
N TRP A 99 2.11 0.36 -9.26
CA TRP A 99 1.08 -0.31 -8.49
C TRP A 99 1.53 -0.55 -7.05
N PHE A 100 0.82 0.07 -6.10
CA PHE A 100 1.09 0.03 -4.67
C PHE A 100 -0.08 -0.52 -3.84
N ASP A 101 -0.98 -1.27 -4.48
CA ASP A 101 -2.12 -1.93 -3.85
C ASP A 101 -2.25 -3.38 -4.34
N ASP A 102 -3.20 -4.15 -3.84
CA ASP A 102 -3.56 -5.43 -4.38
C ASP A 102 -4.78 -5.33 -5.31
N TYR A 103 -4.79 -6.08 -6.39
CA TYR A 103 -5.85 -6.05 -7.38
C TYR A 103 -6.95 -7.09 -7.14
N TYR A 104 -6.75 -8.03 -6.21
CA TYR A 104 -7.74 -9.07 -5.91
C TYR A 104 -8.95 -8.55 -5.14
N ARG A 105 -8.84 -7.40 -4.51
CA ARG A 105 -9.93 -6.77 -3.76
C ARG A 105 -10.87 -5.96 -4.62
N SER A 106 -10.55 -5.74 -5.89
CA SER A 106 -11.38 -4.95 -6.77
C SER A 106 -12.32 -5.82 -7.58
N PRO A 107 -13.65 -5.77 -7.35
CA PRO A 107 -14.63 -6.46 -8.19
C PRO A 107 -14.50 -6.04 -9.66
N LYS A 108 -14.23 -4.77 -9.93
CA LYS A 108 -14.04 -4.26 -11.28
C LYS A 108 -12.86 -4.94 -11.97
N THR A 109 -11.72 -5.06 -11.28
CA THR A 109 -10.53 -5.70 -11.82
C THR A 109 -10.76 -7.18 -12.10
N LEU A 110 -11.40 -7.91 -11.18
CA LEU A 110 -11.63 -9.35 -11.32
C LEU A 110 -12.75 -9.66 -12.33
N ALA A 111 -13.78 -8.81 -12.41
CA ALA A 111 -14.95 -9.03 -13.26
C ALA A 111 -14.72 -8.66 -14.74
N HIS A 112 -13.60 -8.01 -15.07
CA HIS A 112 -13.31 -7.53 -16.42
C HIS A 112 -12.16 -8.30 -17.06
N PRO A 113 -12.40 -9.49 -17.66
CA PRO A 113 -11.38 -10.27 -18.36
C PRO A 113 -10.65 -9.49 -19.45
N GLU A 114 -11.34 -8.54 -20.08
CA GLU A 114 -10.77 -7.64 -21.10
C GLU A 114 -9.60 -6.82 -20.56
N VAL A 115 -9.58 -6.49 -19.28
CA VAL A 115 -8.46 -5.79 -18.64
C VAL A 115 -7.21 -6.65 -18.68
N TRP A 116 -7.32 -7.91 -18.30
CA TRP A 116 -6.20 -8.84 -18.31
C TRP A 116 -5.77 -9.16 -19.74
N ASN A 117 -6.71 -9.37 -20.66
CA ASN A 117 -6.44 -9.56 -22.08
C ASN A 117 -5.75 -8.35 -22.70
N TYR A 118 -6.08 -7.15 -22.23
CA TYR A 118 -5.43 -5.92 -22.65
C TYR A 118 -3.95 -5.92 -22.22
N TRP A 119 -3.67 -6.17 -20.96
CA TRP A 119 -2.30 -6.23 -20.45
C TRP A 119 -1.45 -7.33 -21.10
N GLN A 120 -2.06 -8.47 -21.41
CA GLN A 120 -1.37 -9.57 -22.11
C GLN A 120 -0.84 -9.19 -23.50
N LYS A 121 -1.41 -8.19 -24.15
CA LYS A 121 -0.96 -7.72 -25.47
C LYS A 121 0.34 -6.93 -25.46
N ASN A 122 0.89 -6.66 -24.28
CA ASN A 122 2.16 -5.93 -24.10
C ASN A 122 2.25 -4.61 -24.88
N HIS A 123 1.61 -3.59 -24.40
CA HIS A 123 1.57 -2.25 -25.03
C HIS A 123 2.84 -1.41 -24.80
N GLY A 124 3.97 -2.02 -24.46
CA GLY A 124 5.21 -1.32 -24.16
C GLY A 124 5.16 -0.53 -22.84
N VAL A 125 4.32 -0.95 -21.91
CA VAL A 125 4.22 -0.34 -20.58
C VAL A 125 5.12 -1.08 -19.61
N ARG A 126 5.97 -0.34 -18.91
CA ARG A 126 6.76 -0.85 -17.79
C ARG A 126 5.91 -0.80 -16.52
N VAL A 127 5.71 -1.93 -15.87
CA VAL A 127 4.87 -2.00 -14.66
C VAL A 127 5.75 -2.18 -13.44
N GLY A 128 5.65 -1.26 -12.49
CA GLY A 128 6.30 -1.34 -11.18
C GLY A 128 5.32 -1.80 -10.11
N ILE A 129 5.64 -2.86 -9.38
CA ILE A 129 4.80 -3.41 -8.32
C ILE A 129 5.61 -3.51 -7.02
N TRP A 130 5.05 -3.02 -5.92
CA TRP A 130 5.71 -2.81 -4.64
C TRP A 130 6.00 -4.09 -3.84
N ASP A 131 5.25 -5.17 -4.06
CA ASP A 131 5.31 -6.40 -3.30
C ASP A 131 5.64 -7.59 -4.21
N GLY A 132 6.52 -8.49 -3.75
CA GLY A 132 6.99 -9.63 -4.52
C GLY A 132 5.89 -10.62 -4.88
N TYR A 133 4.96 -10.89 -3.94
CA TYR A 133 3.82 -11.75 -4.21
C TYR A 133 2.94 -11.19 -5.32
N TRP A 134 2.61 -9.90 -5.28
CA TRP A 134 1.79 -9.25 -6.31
C TRP A 134 2.50 -9.22 -7.67
N ARG A 135 3.84 -9.10 -7.70
CA ARG A 135 4.62 -9.25 -8.94
C ARG A 135 4.50 -10.65 -9.55
N CYS A 136 4.60 -11.69 -8.73
CA CYS A 136 4.41 -13.06 -9.18
C CYS A 136 2.99 -13.29 -9.71
N GLN A 137 1.97 -12.75 -9.05
CA GLN A 137 0.59 -12.83 -9.53
C GLN A 137 0.38 -12.06 -10.82
N TRP A 138 0.98 -10.87 -10.96
CA TRP A 138 0.96 -10.10 -12.19
C TRP A 138 1.52 -10.92 -13.37
N LYS A 139 2.72 -11.47 -13.23
CA LYS A 139 3.34 -12.33 -14.25
C LYS A 139 2.45 -13.52 -14.62
N ARG A 140 1.85 -14.16 -13.62
CA ARG A 140 0.95 -15.29 -13.83
C ARG A 140 -0.30 -14.93 -14.61
N MET A 141 -0.89 -13.77 -14.36
CA MET A 141 -2.13 -13.32 -14.99
C MET A 141 -1.91 -12.73 -16.38
N THR A 142 -0.83 -12.00 -16.57
CA THR A 142 -0.56 -11.26 -17.81
C THR A 142 0.50 -11.90 -18.70
N GLY A 143 1.34 -12.76 -18.17
CA GLY A 143 2.54 -13.27 -18.85
C GLY A 143 3.71 -12.26 -18.87
N LEU A 144 3.52 -11.04 -18.34
CA LEU A 144 4.50 -9.95 -18.37
C LEU A 144 5.27 -9.84 -17.05
N GLU A 145 6.53 -9.45 -17.16
CA GLU A 145 7.33 -9.11 -15.98
C GLU A 145 6.94 -7.72 -15.44
N ALA A 146 6.96 -7.61 -14.11
CA ALA A 146 6.90 -6.33 -13.43
C ALA A 146 8.20 -6.10 -12.66
N PHE A 147 8.72 -4.87 -12.68
CA PHE A 147 9.89 -4.54 -11.90
C PHE A 147 9.52 -4.25 -10.43
N PRO A 148 10.41 -4.54 -9.47
CA PRO A 148 10.19 -4.17 -8.07
C PRO A 148 10.27 -2.64 -7.94
N ILE A 149 9.39 -2.07 -7.12
CA ILE A 149 9.48 -0.69 -6.70
C ILE A 149 9.12 -0.58 -5.23
N HIS A 150 9.92 0.13 -4.45
CA HIS A 150 9.55 0.45 -3.07
C HIS A 150 8.89 1.82 -3.00
N LEU A 151 7.99 1.97 -2.06
CA LEU A 151 7.49 3.28 -1.67
C LEU A 151 8.65 4.18 -1.25
N ALA A 152 8.41 5.45 -1.18
CA ALA A 152 9.35 6.47 -0.75
C ALA A 152 8.59 7.64 -0.11
N ALA A 153 9.29 8.62 0.41
CA ALA A 153 8.69 9.87 0.86
C ALA A 153 9.48 11.07 0.33
N ASP A 154 8.90 12.26 0.43
CA ASP A 154 9.58 13.50 0.07
C ASP A 154 10.01 14.26 1.32
N PRO A 155 11.31 14.37 1.60
CA PRO A 155 11.83 15.08 2.78
C PRO A 155 11.57 16.59 2.74
N ARG A 156 11.15 17.14 1.60
CA ARG A 156 10.74 18.55 1.49
C ARG A 156 9.34 18.78 2.01
N LEU A 157 8.49 17.77 1.92
CA LEU A 157 7.12 17.77 2.45
C LEU A 157 7.06 17.30 3.90
N LEU A 158 7.86 16.29 4.25
CA LEU A 158 7.93 15.66 5.56
C LEU A 158 9.28 16.00 6.19
N ARG A 159 9.30 16.94 7.14
CA ARG A 159 10.53 17.51 7.69
C ARG A 159 10.78 17.07 9.13
N PRO A 160 12.05 16.80 9.52
CA PRO A 160 12.39 16.45 10.91
C PRO A 160 12.01 17.52 11.94
N ASN A 161 12.04 18.79 11.56
CA ASN A 161 11.78 19.92 12.44
C ASN A 161 10.33 20.42 12.40
N ALA A 162 9.41 19.66 11.80
CA ALA A 162 7.99 20.02 11.81
C ALA A 162 7.43 19.94 13.25
N GLU A 163 6.60 20.92 13.64
CA GLU A 163 5.91 20.90 14.93
C GLU A 163 4.98 19.68 15.01
N PRO A 164 4.88 18.99 16.15
CA PRO A 164 3.94 17.90 16.32
C PRO A 164 2.50 18.42 16.23
N TRP A 165 1.61 17.60 15.65
CA TRP A 165 0.19 17.94 15.56
C TRP A 165 -0.45 18.11 16.96
N ASN A 166 -0.03 17.30 17.93
CA ASN A 166 -0.50 17.40 19.31
C ASN A 166 0.65 17.20 20.30
N ARG A 167 1.08 18.28 20.95
CA ARG A 167 2.17 18.24 21.94
C ARG A 167 1.82 17.47 23.21
N ALA A 168 0.54 17.39 23.59
CA ALA A 168 0.11 16.64 24.78
C ALA A 168 0.33 15.13 24.64
N TRP A 169 0.61 14.64 23.43
CA TRP A 169 0.89 13.23 23.18
C TRP A 169 2.38 12.89 23.11
N SER A 170 3.26 13.83 23.42
CA SER A 170 4.72 13.68 23.31
C SER A 170 5.30 12.48 24.08
N GLU A 171 4.64 12.01 25.13
CA GLU A 171 5.08 10.88 25.94
C GLU A 171 4.39 9.56 25.58
N ARG A 172 3.60 9.52 24.50
CA ARG A 172 2.84 8.37 24.06
C ARG A 172 3.48 7.69 22.86
N ALA A 173 3.38 6.35 22.78
CA ALA A 173 3.55 5.67 21.52
C ALA A 173 2.41 6.07 20.58
N ALA A 174 2.69 6.41 19.33
CA ALA A 174 1.68 6.89 18.41
C ALA A 174 1.50 5.94 17.22
N PHE A 175 0.27 5.55 16.98
CA PHE A 175 -0.13 4.79 15.80
C PHE A 175 -1.02 5.64 14.91
N VAL A 176 -0.60 5.85 13.66
CA VAL A 176 -1.41 6.52 12.64
C VAL A 176 -1.82 5.49 11.61
N GLY A 177 -3.08 5.09 11.59
CA GLY A 177 -3.54 4.06 10.67
C GLY A 177 -4.96 3.62 10.97
N THR A 178 -5.50 2.75 10.11
CA THR A 178 -6.90 2.32 10.19
C THR A 178 -7.02 0.95 10.82
N VAL A 179 -7.91 0.79 11.80
CA VAL A 179 -8.35 -0.51 12.32
C VAL A 179 -9.75 -0.77 11.74
N PRO A 180 -9.99 -1.84 10.98
CA PRO A 180 -11.31 -2.13 10.45
C PRO A 180 -12.37 -2.28 11.56
N SER A 181 -13.54 -1.70 11.38
CA SER A 181 -14.65 -1.82 12.32
C SER A 181 -15.24 -3.23 12.29
N LEU A 182 -15.52 -3.80 13.44
CA LEU A 182 -16.21 -5.09 13.57
C LEU A 182 -17.60 -5.05 12.94
N ARG A 183 -18.34 -3.97 13.23
CA ARG A 183 -19.68 -3.76 12.66
C ARG A 183 -19.67 -3.77 11.14
N SER A 184 -18.70 -3.10 10.53
CA SER A 184 -18.55 -3.08 9.08
C SER A 184 -18.19 -4.47 8.52
N LEU A 185 -17.30 -5.20 9.19
CA LEU A 185 -16.93 -6.56 8.79
C LEU A 185 -18.11 -7.50 8.82
N ASP A 186 -18.91 -7.45 9.89
CA ASP A 186 -20.12 -8.26 10.04
C ASP A 186 -21.15 -7.93 8.97
N THR A 187 -21.35 -6.64 8.68
CA THR A 187 -22.27 -6.20 7.61
C THR A 187 -21.85 -6.76 6.24
N PHE A 188 -20.58 -6.69 5.91
CA PHE A 188 -20.08 -7.26 4.65
C PHE A 188 -20.18 -8.80 4.63
N ALA A 189 -19.91 -9.46 5.75
CA ALA A 189 -20.02 -10.92 5.85
C ALA A 189 -21.44 -11.43 5.61
N GLN A 190 -22.46 -10.64 5.98
CA GLN A 190 -23.88 -10.99 5.73
C GLN A 190 -24.23 -11.09 4.25
N ALA A 191 -23.48 -10.46 3.36
CA ALA A 191 -23.68 -10.59 1.92
C ALA A 191 -23.34 -11.98 1.37
N PHE A 192 -22.63 -12.82 2.14
CA PHE A 192 -22.28 -14.16 1.71
C PHE A 192 -23.40 -15.19 1.96
N PRO A 193 -23.49 -16.22 1.11
CA PRO A 193 -24.25 -17.43 1.40
C PRO A 193 -23.78 -18.09 2.71
N ALA A 194 -24.70 -18.74 3.42
CA ALA A 194 -24.43 -19.36 4.72
C ALA A 194 -23.17 -20.25 4.77
N PRO A 195 -22.86 -21.10 3.77
CA PRO A 195 -21.61 -21.88 3.79
C PRO A 195 -20.36 -21.02 3.80
N LEU A 196 -20.30 -19.94 3.02
CA LEU A 196 -19.14 -19.02 3.01
C LEU A 196 -19.02 -18.27 4.32
N ARG A 197 -20.13 -17.85 4.93
CA ARG A 197 -20.10 -17.17 6.24
C ARG A 197 -19.52 -18.07 7.33
N ARG A 198 -19.98 -19.31 7.43
CA ARG A 198 -19.46 -20.28 8.40
C ARG A 198 -17.97 -20.52 8.19
N PHE A 199 -17.54 -20.63 6.95
CA PHE A 199 -16.12 -20.80 6.64
C PHE A 199 -15.30 -19.57 7.00
N LEU A 200 -15.83 -18.37 6.79
CA LEU A 200 -15.21 -17.12 7.23
C LEU A 200 -15.05 -17.06 8.77
N GLU A 201 -16.08 -17.48 9.51
CA GLU A 201 -16.03 -17.56 10.98
C GLU A 201 -14.91 -18.50 11.46
N GLU A 202 -14.76 -19.66 10.83
CA GLU A 202 -13.66 -20.60 11.13
C GLU A 202 -12.27 -19.97 10.86
N ILE A 203 -12.14 -19.24 9.74
CA ILE A 203 -10.92 -18.50 9.43
C ILE A 203 -10.66 -17.41 10.46
N CYS A 204 -11.66 -16.66 10.88
CA CYS A 204 -11.53 -15.63 11.90
C CYS A 204 -11.03 -16.20 13.24
N ILE A 205 -11.55 -17.36 13.65
CA ILE A 205 -11.10 -18.08 14.85
C ILE A 205 -9.63 -18.52 14.68
N ALA A 206 -9.27 -19.05 13.52
CA ALA A 206 -7.89 -19.47 13.24
C ALA A 206 -6.94 -18.26 13.23
N LEU A 207 -7.32 -17.14 12.65
CA LEU A 207 -6.54 -15.90 12.63
C LEU A 207 -6.21 -15.39 14.04
N GLN A 208 -7.13 -15.52 15.01
CA GLN A 208 -6.90 -15.12 16.40
C GLN A 208 -5.81 -15.94 17.07
N ARG A 209 -5.61 -17.17 16.62
CA ARG A 209 -4.62 -18.14 17.17
C ARG A 209 -3.32 -18.20 16.37
N GLU A 210 -3.31 -17.57 15.19
CA GLU A 210 -2.11 -17.62 14.33
C GLU A 210 -0.95 -16.89 15.00
N PRO A 211 0.27 -17.46 14.96
CA PRO A 211 1.48 -16.79 15.43
C PRO A 211 1.70 -15.46 14.68
N TRP A 212 2.37 -14.55 15.37
CA TRP A 212 2.80 -13.28 14.77
C TRP A 212 4.02 -13.48 13.83
N PRO A 213 4.10 -12.81 12.68
CA PRO A 213 3.12 -11.92 12.04
C PRO A 213 1.95 -12.68 11.39
N ILE A 214 0.76 -12.14 11.49
CA ILE A 214 -0.45 -12.77 10.95
C ILE A 214 -0.46 -12.70 9.42
N LYS A 215 -0.67 -13.87 8.80
CA LYS A 215 -0.75 -14.01 7.34
C LYS A 215 -2.13 -14.53 6.91
N PRO A 216 -3.10 -13.62 6.71
CA PRO A 216 -4.51 -14.02 6.59
C PRO A 216 -4.79 -14.98 5.44
N TYR A 217 -4.16 -14.78 4.29
CA TYR A 217 -4.37 -15.65 3.13
C TYR A 217 -3.79 -17.06 3.34
N GLU A 218 -2.64 -17.18 4.00
CA GLU A 218 -2.08 -18.50 4.35
C GLU A 218 -3.00 -19.24 5.33
N VAL A 219 -3.55 -18.53 6.33
CA VAL A 219 -4.52 -19.09 7.28
C VAL A 219 -5.77 -19.56 6.56
N ALA A 220 -6.33 -18.76 5.67
CA ALA A 220 -7.49 -19.14 4.87
C ALA A 220 -7.23 -20.41 4.03
N GLN A 221 -6.05 -20.52 3.45
CA GLN A 221 -5.63 -21.69 2.68
C GLN A 221 -5.47 -22.94 3.58
N LYS A 222 -4.83 -22.79 4.73
CA LYS A 222 -4.75 -23.87 5.73
C LYS A 222 -6.14 -24.35 6.15
N CYS A 223 -7.03 -23.43 6.52
CA CYS A 223 -8.41 -23.76 6.85
C CYS A 223 -9.10 -24.50 5.68
N ARG A 224 -8.88 -24.06 4.43
CA ARG A 224 -9.43 -24.71 3.24
C ARG A 224 -8.96 -26.16 3.07
N SER A 225 -7.73 -26.48 3.45
CA SER A 225 -7.19 -27.85 3.37
C SER A 225 -7.76 -28.80 4.43
N PHE A 226 -8.31 -28.28 5.51
CA PHE A 226 -8.89 -29.10 6.60
C PHE A 226 -10.38 -29.37 6.43
N ILE A 227 -11.09 -28.63 5.56
CA ILE A 227 -12.52 -28.88 5.32
C ILE A 227 -12.70 -30.09 4.39
N GLY A 228 -13.77 -30.86 4.63
CA GLY A 228 -14.09 -32.03 3.80
C GLY A 228 -14.27 -31.67 2.32
N GLU A 229 -13.89 -32.58 1.44
CA GLU A 229 -13.84 -32.36 -0.01
C GLU A 229 -15.16 -31.84 -0.62
N LYS A 230 -16.30 -32.41 -0.20
CA LYS A 230 -17.63 -32.01 -0.67
C LYS A 230 -17.91 -30.52 -0.33
N TYR A 231 -17.64 -30.13 0.93
CA TYR A 231 -17.86 -28.77 1.39
C TYR A 231 -16.88 -27.81 0.71
N GLY A 232 -15.62 -28.23 0.60
CA GLY A 232 -14.60 -27.45 -0.10
C GLY A 232 -14.92 -27.19 -1.57
N ARG A 233 -15.43 -28.17 -2.31
CA ARG A 233 -15.89 -27.96 -3.69
C ARG A 233 -17.05 -26.98 -3.79
N ALA A 234 -17.94 -26.96 -2.80
CA ALA A 234 -19.03 -25.98 -2.76
C ALA A 234 -18.49 -24.56 -2.54
N ILE A 235 -17.52 -24.38 -1.62
CA ILE A 235 -16.82 -23.09 -1.41
C ILE A 235 -16.13 -22.62 -2.70
N ASP A 236 -15.34 -23.50 -3.32
CA ASP A 236 -14.63 -23.18 -4.57
C ASP A 236 -15.57 -22.79 -5.71
N ALA A 237 -16.74 -23.44 -5.79
CA ALA A 237 -17.75 -23.10 -6.78
C ALA A 237 -18.33 -21.69 -6.56
N MET A 238 -18.57 -21.29 -5.32
CA MET A 238 -19.05 -19.95 -4.98
C MET A 238 -17.98 -18.88 -5.27
N LEU A 239 -16.71 -19.20 -5.01
CA LEU A 239 -15.58 -18.27 -5.25
C LEU A 239 -15.17 -18.18 -6.74
N LYS A 240 -15.84 -18.88 -7.64
CA LYS A 240 -15.67 -18.66 -9.09
C LYS A 240 -16.30 -17.38 -9.59
N ASP A 241 -17.32 -16.88 -8.88
CA ASP A 241 -17.89 -15.58 -9.18
C ASP A 241 -16.90 -14.46 -8.79
N PRO A 242 -16.47 -13.60 -9.74
CA PRO A 242 -15.46 -12.57 -9.47
C PRO A 242 -15.85 -11.57 -8.38
N ALA A 243 -17.12 -11.19 -8.27
CA ALA A 243 -17.59 -10.27 -7.25
C ALA A 243 -17.52 -10.91 -5.86
N THR A 244 -17.96 -12.16 -5.74
CA THR A 244 -17.87 -12.96 -4.51
C THR A 244 -16.41 -13.15 -4.10
N LEU A 245 -15.53 -13.48 -5.04
CA LEU A 245 -14.09 -13.65 -4.78
C LEU A 245 -13.45 -12.35 -4.31
N ALA A 246 -13.75 -11.22 -4.93
CA ALA A 246 -13.22 -9.92 -4.52
C ALA A 246 -13.69 -9.55 -3.11
N LEU A 247 -14.97 -9.73 -2.80
CA LEU A 247 -15.50 -9.48 -1.46
C LEU A 247 -14.87 -10.43 -0.42
N TRP A 248 -14.70 -11.71 -0.78
CA TRP A 248 -14.02 -12.71 0.05
C TRP A 248 -12.60 -12.29 0.41
N ASN A 249 -11.78 -11.95 -0.59
CA ASN A 249 -10.41 -11.49 -0.39
C ASN A 249 -10.35 -10.21 0.45
N HIS A 250 -11.27 -9.28 0.19
CA HIS A 250 -11.40 -8.05 0.96
C HIS A 250 -11.69 -8.33 2.44
N LEU A 251 -12.60 -9.27 2.76
CA LEU A 251 -12.91 -9.60 4.15
C LEU A 251 -11.78 -10.35 4.85
N ILE A 252 -11.15 -11.33 4.20
CA ILE A 252 -9.98 -12.04 4.75
C ILE A 252 -8.87 -11.05 5.11
N TRP A 253 -8.55 -10.14 4.19
CA TRP A 253 -7.57 -9.09 4.44
C TRP A 253 -7.99 -8.17 5.59
N ARG A 254 -9.21 -7.68 5.62
CA ARG A 254 -9.68 -6.75 6.66
C ARG A 254 -9.73 -7.39 8.04
N TRP A 255 -10.18 -8.63 8.14
CA TRP A 255 -10.16 -9.40 9.39
C TRP A 255 -8.72 -9.59 9.88
N GLY A 256 -7.82 -10.03 9.01
CA GLY A 256 -6.40 -10.16 9.34
C GLY A 256 -5.78 -8.85 9.79
N LYS A 257 -6.09 -7.75 9.09
CA LYS A 257 -5.65 -6.40 9.45
C LYS A 257 -6.14 -5.96 10.83
N ARG A 258 -7.44 -6.20 11.11
CA ARG A 258 -8.01 -5.90 12.41
C ARG A 258 -7.30 -6.66 13.52
N ILE A 259 -7.20 -7.98 13.39
CA ILE A 259 -6.60 -8.84 14.41
C ILE A 259 -5.12 -8.48 14.61
N ALA A 260 -4.34 -8.32 13.54
CA ALA A 260 -2.94 -7.94 13.61
C ALA A 260 -2.76 -6.61 14.37
N ARG A 261 -3.56 -5.58 14.00
CA ARG A 261 -3.45 -4.26 14.61
C ARG A 261 -3.89 -4.25 16.07
N LEU A 262 -4.99 -4.90 16.41
CA LEU A 262 -5.44 -4.95 17.81
C LEU A 262 -4.44 -5.70 18.70
N ARG A 263 -3.90 -6.83 18.25
CA ARG A 263 -2.88 -7.58 19.00
C ARG A 263 -1.59 -6.77 19.17
N GLY A 264 -1.07 -6.19 18.06
CA GLY A 264 0.15 -5.39 18.12
C GLY A 264 -0.01 -4.10 18.96
N LEU A 265 -1.13 -3.39 18.83
CA LEU A 265 -1.43 -2.21 19.64
C LEU A 265 -1.64 -2.57 21.09
N GLY A 266 -2.28 -3.72 21.38
CA GLY A 266 -2.44 -4.25 22.72
C GLY A 266 -1.10 -4.53 23.41
N ALA A 267 -0.16 -5.13 22.68
CA ALA A 267 1.20 -5.39 23.16
C ALA A 267 1.94 -4.08 23.49
N VAL A 268 1.88 -3.09 22.63
CA VAL A 268 2.49 -1.77 22.87
C VAL A 268 1.83 -1.06 24.04
N ALA A 269 0.50 -1.11 24.15
CA ALA A 269 -0.27 -0.45 25.22
C ALA A 269 -0.02 -1.06 26.61
N GLN A 270 0.40 -2.32 26.69
CA GLN A 270 0.83 -2.95 27.94
C GLN A 270 2.20 -2.42 28.42
N ALA A 271 3.01 -1.89 27.52
CA ALA A 271 4.30 -1.30 27.86
C ALA A 271 4.21 0.18 28.27
N GLY A 272 3.17 0.91 27.84
CA GLY A 272 3.01 2.32 28.17
C GLY A 272 1.86 3.01 27.45
N PRO A 273 1.73 4.32 27.58
CA PRO A 273 0.59 5.07 27.06
C PRO A 273 0.56 5.10 25.53
N LEU A 274 -0.63 4.89 24.95
CA LEU A 274 -0.85 4.77 23.50
C LEU A 274 -1.72 5.92 22.98
N ALA A 275 -1.35 6.46 21.85
CA ALA A 275 -2.17 7.36 21.04
C ALA A 275 -2.51 6.67 19.70
N VAL A 276 -3.79 6.61 19.37
CA VAL A 276 -4.27 6.06 18.10
C VAL A 276 -4.94 7.15 17.30
N MET A 277 -4.45 7.37 16.10
CA MET A 277 -5.06 8.25 15.10
C MET A 277 -5.61 7.37 13.97
N SER A 278 -6.93 7.23 13.95
CA SER A 278 -7.65 6.36 13.02
C SER A 278 -8.87 7.07 12.44
N GLY A 279 -9.47 6.46 11.44
CA GLY A 279 -10.67 6.98 10.81
C GLY A 279 -10.38 7.79 9.53
N HIS A 280 -10.92 7.36 8.41
CA HIS A 280 -10.88 8.09 7.14
C HIS A 280 -12.29 8.48 6.69
N GLY A 281 -13.11 8.92 7.65
CA GLY A 281 -14.45 9.44 7.33
C GLY A 281 -15.50 8.39 6.97
N THR A 282 -15.23 7.11 7.15
CA THR A 282 -16.17 6.04 6.85
C THR A 282 -16.48 5.21 8.09
N GLU A 283 -17.72 4.71 8.19
CA GLU A 283 -18.14 3.73 9.21
C GLU A 283 -17.36 2.40 9.11
N SER A 284 -16.46 2.31 8.15
CA SER A 284 -15.66 1.11 7.87
C SER A 284 -14.53 0.88 8.86
N TYR A 285 -14.20 1.86 9.72
CA TYR A 285 -13.10 1.78 10.67
C TYR A 285 -13.57 1.96 12.10
N ALA A 286 -12.87 1.30 13.04
CA ALA A 286 -13.15 1.35 14.46
C ALA A 286 -13.01 2.78 15.01
N ASP A 287 -13.99 3.20 15.76
CA ASP A 287 -13.97 4.40 16.57
C ASP A 287 -13.28 4.17 17.93
N GLU A 288 -13.29 5.18 18.81
CA GLU A 288 -12.68 5.09 20.11
C GLU A 288 -13.31 4.03 21.00
N ASP A 289 -14.64 3.95 21.03
CA ASP A 289 -15.37 3.00 21.89
C ASP A 289 -15.08 1.55 21.48
N GLU A 290 -15.08 1.29 20.17
CA GLU A 290 -14.76 -0.02 19.65
C GLU A 290 -13.30 -0.41 19.94
N LEU A 291 -12.36 0.53 19.84
CA LEU A 291 -10.95 0.29 20.18
C LEU A 291 -10.77 0.02 21.66
N ARG A 292 -11.42 0.80 22.55
CA ARG A 292 -11.37 0.59 24.00
C ARG A 292 -11.95 -0.75 24.42
N ALA A 293 -13.02 -1.18 23.76
CA ALA A 293 -13.63 -2.49 24.01
C ALA A 293 -12.76 -3.67 23.53
N ALA A 294 -11.96 -3.46 22.49
CA ALA A 294 -11.16 -4.51 21.85
C ALA A 294 -9.72 -4.62 22.38
N LEU A 295 -9.20 -3.58 23.00
CA LEU A 295 -7.86 -3.57 23.58
C LEU A 295 -7.89 -4.02 25.06
N PRO A 296 -6.76 -4.40 25.68
CA PRO A 296 -6.71 -4.81 27.09
C PRO A 296 -7.31 -3.76 28.02
N ALA A 297 -8.01 -4.22 29.07
CA ALA A 297 -8.59 -3.32 30.04
C ALA A 297 -7.54 -2.51 30.82
N GLY A 298 -7.85 -1.26 31.15
CA GLY A 298 -6.99 -0.40 31.97
C GLY A 298 -5.83 0.28 31.23
N ILE A 299 -5.75 0.15 29.90
CA ILE A 299 -4.72 0.86 29.12
C ILE A 299 -4.96 2.38 29.11
N ASP A 300 -3.87 3.15 29.12
CA ASP A 300 -3.91 4.59 28.90
C ASP A 300 -3.94 4.88 27.39
N LEU A 301 -5.15 4.96 26.82
CA LEU A 301 -5.42 5.21 25.40
C LEU A 301 -5.99 6.62 25.20
N VAL A 302 -5.41 7.36 24.27
CA VAL A 302 -6.04 8.53 23.65
C VAL A 302 -6.31 8.26 22.17
N TYR A 303 -7.42 8.80 21.68
CA TYR A 303 -7.85 8.61 20.28
C TYR A 303 -8.05 9.95 19.59
N ALA A 304 -7.74 10.02 18.31
CA ALA A 304 -8.17 11.09 17.44
C ALA A 304 -8.67 10.54 16.11
N ASP A 305 -9.75 11.13 15.64
CA ASP A 305 -10.24 10.90 14.30
C ASP A 305 -9.40 11.70 13.29
N THR A 306 -8.82 11.02 12.31
CA THR A 306 -8.02 11.67 11.26
C THR A 306 -8.82 12.64 10.40
N ARG A 307 -10.16 12.60 10.41
CA ARG A 307 -11.02 13.61 9.77
C ARG A 307 -10.82 15.01 10.38
N ALA A 308 -10.47 15.07 11.65
CA ALA A 308 -10.17 16.34 12.33
C ALA A 308 -8.83 16.95 11.91
N VAL A 309 -8.02 16.21 11.14
CA VAL A 309 -6.68 16.65 10.73
C VAL A 309 -6.75 17.26 9.35
N SER A 310 -6.43 18.55 9.25
CA SER A 310 -6.33 19.21 7.95
C SER A 310 -5.22 18.58 7.09
N VAL A 311 -5.36 18.65 5.78
CA VAL A 311 -4.34 18.15 4.84
C VAL A 311 -2.97 18.80 5.10
N SER A 312 -2.94 20.08 5.48
CA SER A 312 -1.72 20.79 5.82
C SER A 312 -1.09 20.30 7.13
N ALA A 313 -1.88 19.81 8.08
CA ALA A 313 -1.43 19.28 9.36
C ALA A 313 -1.02 17.79 9.28
N TRP A 314 -1.43 17.08 8.22
CA TRP A 314 -1.12 15.65 8.05
C TRP A 314 0.36 15.33 8.20
N LYS A 315 1.23 16.18 7.62
CA LYS A 315 2.69 16.06 7.74
C LYS A 315 3.21 16.10 9.18
N ASN A 316 2.44 16.68 10.10
CA ASN A 316 2.82 16.85 11.49
C ASN A 316 2.38 15.66 12.36
N LEU A 317 1.50 14.78 11.85
CA LEU A 317 1.03 13.59 12.56
C LEU A 317 2.17 12.65 12.95
N PHE A 318 3.14 12.47 12.04
CA PHE A 318 4.25 11.55 12.27
C PHE A 318 5.20 12.00 13.37
N ARG A 319 5.21 13.28 13.68
CA ARG A 319 5.98 13.84 14.81
C ARG A 319 5.21 13.87 16.13
N THR A 320 3.94 13.49 16.09
CA THR A 320 3.12 13.39 17.30
C THR A 320 3.44 12.08 18.00
N GLY A 321 3.79 12.15 19.27
CA GLY A 321 4.17 10.99 20.08
C GLY A 321 5.66 10.90 20.38
N LYS A 322 5.99 10.02 21.30
CA LYS A 322 7.36 9.73 21.72
C LYS A 322 8.10 8.95 20.64
N PHE A 323 7.43 7.96 20.05
CA PHE A 323 7.83 7.18 18.89
C PHE A 323 6.59 6.74 18.10
N GLN A 324 6.78 6.38 16.85
CA GLN A 324 5.72 5.86 15.99
C GLN A 324 5.68 4.33 16.05
N VAL A 325 4.48 3.79 15.91
CA VAL A 325 4.24 2.35 15.83
C VAL A 325 3.69 2.01 14.44
N GLN A 326 4.30 1.03 13.80
CA GLN A 326 3.82 0.46 12.55
C GLN A 326 3.47 -1.01 12.75
N ILE A 327 2.23 -1.36 12.50
CA ILE A 327 1.79 -2.75 12.33
C ILE A 327 1.48 -2.92 10.85
N THR A 328 2.28 -3.74 10.18
CA THR A 328 2.23 -3.89 8.73
C THR A 328 0.87 -4.40 8.28
N ASP A 329 0.35 -3.79 7.24
CA ASP A 329 -0.89 -4.23 6.63
C ASP A 329 -0.68 -5.63 6.00
N PRO A 330 -1.56 -6.62 6.26
CA PRO A 330 -1.44 -7.97 5.68
C PRO A 330 -1.50 -8.02 4.14
N GLN A 331 -1.81 -6.91 3.49
CA GLN A 331 -1.66 -6.72 2.05
C GLN A 331 -0.19 -6.82 1.58
N SER A 332 0.74 -6.47 2.46
CA SER A 332 2.16 -6.71 2.27
C SER A 332 2.47 -8.18 2.58
N ILE A 333 2.57 -9.00 1.54
CA ILE A 333 2.75 -10.45 1.64
C ILE A 333 4.22 -10.84 1.54
N ASP A 334 4.92 -10.29 0.56
CA ASP A 334 6.31 -10.65 0.25
C ASP A 334 7.09 -9.38 -0.16
N GLY A 335 7.49 -8.61 0.82
CA GLY A 335 8.43 -7.52 0.67
C GLY A 335 7.87 -6.12 0.47
N GLY A 336 6.58 -5.96 0.36
CA GLY A 336 5.98 -4.63 0.33
C GLY A 336 6.12 -3.95 1.70
N LEU A 337 6.77 -2.79 1.76
CA LEU A 337 6.83 -2.00 2.98
C LEU A 337 5.77 -0.90 2.97
N PRO A 338 5.07 -0.69 4.10
CA PRO A 338 4.07 0.34 4.20
C PRO A 338 4.69 1.74 4.09
N PHE A 339 3.92 2.67 3.55
CA PHE A 339 4.33 4.07 3.35
C PHE A 339 4.84 4.73 4.64
N ARG A 340 4.27 4.32 5.79
CA ARG A 340 4.62 4.80 7.12
C ARG A 340 6.11 4.71 7.46
N VAL A 341 6.77 3.65 7.03
CA VAL A 341 8.22 3.47 7.28
C VAL A 341 9.01 4.61 6.67
N PHE A 342 8.68 4.99 5.46
CA PHE A 342 9.34 6.06 4.72
C PHE A 342 8.94 7.44 5.23
N GLU A 343 7.69 7.62 5.65
CA GLU A 343 7.21 8.86 6.26
C GLU A 343 7.90 9.15 7.60
N CYS A 344 8.04 8.13 8.46
CA CYS A 344 8.78 8.26 9.72
C CYS A 344 10.26 8.55 9.47
N GLY A 345 10.89 7.87 8.51
CA GLY A 345 12.24 8.16 8.07
C GLY A 345 12.40 9.60 7.58
N ALA A 346 11.50 10.08 6.75
CA ALA A 346 11.52 11.47 6.28
C ALA A 346 11.36 12.49 7.42
N CYS A 347 10.54 12.17 8.43
CA CYS A 347 10.32 13.02 9.60
C CYS A 347 11.40 12.89 10.68
N GLY A 348 12.30 11.93 10.57
CA GLY A 348 13.33 11.68 11.60
C GLY A 348 12.72 11.28 12.95
N VAL A 349 11.69 10.43 12.94
CA VAL A 349 10.99 9.98 14.15
C VAL A 349 11.30 8.50 14.40
N PRO A 350 11.65 8.09 15.64
CA PRO A 350 11.86 6.69 15.96
C PRO A 350 10.63 5.86 15.60
N LEU A 351 10.86 4.69 15.01
CA LEU A 351 9.81 3.80 14.54
C LEU A 351 10.01 2.41 15.13
N LEU A 352 8.95 1.90 15.79
CA LEU A 352 8.80 0.50 16.14
C LEU A 352 7.87 -0.18 15.13
N SER A 353 8.36 -1.23 14.47
CA SER A 353 7.59 -1.99 13.47
C SER A 353 7.61 -3.49 13.76
N ASP A 354 6.58 -4.20 13.31
CA ASP A 354 6.70 -5.65 13.16
C ASP A 354 7.78 -5.98 12.14
N TYR A 355 8.55 -7.04 12.41
CA TYR A 355 9.66 -7.45 11.55
C TYR A 355 9.18 -7.91 10.17
N ARG A 356 9.85 -7.40 9.15
CA ARG A 356 9.76 -7.86 7.76
C ARG A 356 11.18 -8.02 7.22
N PRO A 357 11.48 -9.07 6.45
CA PRO A 357 12.81 -9.24 5.87
C PRO A 357 13.31 -8.04 5.08
N GLU A 358 12.41 -7.34 4.40
CA GLU A 358 12.73 -6.15 3.60
C GLU A 358 13.07 -4.95 4.46
N LEU A 359 12.51 -4.85 5.67
CA LEU A 359 12.95 -3.81 6.62
C LEU A 359 14.43 -3.95 6.90
N ALA A 360 14.88 -5.17 7.20
CA ALA A 360 16.30 -5.43 7.46
C ALA A 360 17.18 -5.24 6.20
N ALA A 361 16.64 -5.48 5.00
CA ALA A 361 17.36 -5.30 3.75
C ALA A 361 17.51 -3.82 3.35
N LEU A 362 16.51 -2.99 3.67
CA LEU A 362 16.46 -1.58 3.28
C LEU A 362 16.96 -0.65 4.39
N PHE A 363 16.80 -1.06 5.65
CA PHE A 363 17.20 -0.30 6.83
C PHE A 363 18.09 -1.20 7.70
N PRO A 364 19.42 -1.01 7.67
CA PRO A 364 20.34 -1.80 8.47
C PRO A 364 20.10 -1.60 9.98
N PRO A 365 20.57 -2.50 10.85
CA PRO A 365 20.31 -2.45 12.29
C PRO A 365 20.68 -1.11 12.94
N GLU A 366 21.71 -0.44 12.43
CA GLU A 366 22.17 0.87 12.90
C GLU A 366 21.30 2.04 12.42
N SER A 367 20.25 1.78 11.65
CA SER A 367 19.39 2.83 11.08
C SER A 367 18.48 3.53 12.09
N GLY A 368 18.42 3.08 13.34
CA GLY A 368 17.49 3.61 14.33
C GLY A 368 16.05 3.10 14.19
N LEU A 369 15.82 2.09 13.35
CA LEU A 369 14.55 1.37 13.23
C LEU A 369 14.51 0.21 14.24
N PHE A 370 13.45 0.14 15.04
CA PHE A 370 13.19 -0.96 15.96
C PHE A 370 12.24 -1.97 15.32
N THR A 371 12.55 -3.25 15.41
CA THR A 371 11.70 -4.31 14.84
C THR A 371 11.46 -5.43 15.82
N ALA A 372 10.28 -6.03 15.78
CA ALA A 372 9.90 -7.15 16.63
C ALA A 372 9.27 -8.29 15.82
N THR A 373 9.64 -9.52 16.13
CA THR A 373 9.16 -10.73 15.47
C THR A 373 7.96 -11.38 16.16
N SER A 374 7.56 -10.85 17.33
CA SER A 374 6.46 -11.36 18.14
C SER A 374 5.77 -10.24 18.92
N GLU A 375 4.59 -10.50 19.46
CA GLU A 375 3.88 -9.56 20.33
C GLU A 375 4.67 -9.26 21.61
N ALA A 376 5.27 -10.27 22.22
CA ALA A 376 6.15 -10.08 23.37
C ALA A 376 7.35 -9.18 23.01
N GLY A 377 7.94 -9.39 21.84
CA GLY A 377 9.01 -8.52 21.34
C GLY A 377 8.55 -7.07 21.05
N LEU A 378 7.31 -6.87 20.57
CA LEU A 378 6.73 -5.53 20.43
C LEU A 378 6.58 -4.86 21.80
N GLN A 379 6.08 -5.57 22.80
CA GLN A 379 5.92 -5.07 24.17
C GLN A 379 7.28 -4.71 24.79
N GLU A 380 8.25 -5.59 24.66
CA GLU A 380 9.62 -5.36 25.15
C GLU A 380 10.28 -4.16 24.49
N SER A 381 10.27 -4.10 23.17
CA SER A 381 10.85 -2.99 22.40
C SER A 381 10.14 -1.65 22.71
N ALA A 382 8.82 -1.65 22.85
CA ALA A 382 8.07 -0.47 23.29
C ALA A 382 8.49 -0.04 24.71
N GLY A 383 8.65 -0.98 25.65
CA GLY A 383 9.13 -0.71 27.00
C GLY A 383 10.53 -0.08 26.99
N GLN A 384 11.45 -0.59 26.17
CA GLN A 384 12.78 0.00 25.99
C GLN A 384 12.70 1.44 25.44
N LEU A 385 11.88 1.68 24.41
CA LEU A 385 11.67 3.01 23.83
C LEU A 385 11.06 4.00 24.82
N PHE A 386 10.16 3.55 25.71
CA PHE A 386 9.60 4.40 26.77
C PHE A 386 10.66 4.79 27.84
N GLN A 387 11.70 4.00 28.03
CA GLN A 387 12.80 4.28 28.97
C GLN A 387 13.84 5.25 28.39
N LEU A 388 13.92 5.39 27.06
CA LEU A 388 14.90 6.27 26.43
C LEU A 388 14.60 7.74 26.76
N SER A 389 15.69 8.50 26.98
CA SER A 389 15.61 9.96 27.08
C SER A 389 15.17 10.57 25.74
N ARG A 390 14.63 11.78 25.78
CA ARG A 390 14.28 12.51 24.56
C ARG A 390 15.48 12.68 23.62
N ARG A 391 16.66 12.94 24.17
CA ARG A 391 17.90 13.07 23.42
C ARG A 391 18.27 11.78 22.69
N ASP A 392 18.13 10.64 23.34
CA ASP A 392 18.45 9.34 22.73
C ASP A 392 17.44 8.98 21.64
N LEU A 393 16.16 9.27 21.88
CA LEU A 393 15.11 9.10 20.87
C LEU A 393 15.34 9.97 19.64
N ASP A 394 15.69 11.23 19.83
CA ASP A 394 16.01 12.15 18.73
C ASP A 394 17.23 11.65 17.95
N ALA A 395 18.25 11.09 18.63
CA ALA A 395 19.40 10.46 17.98
C ALA A 395 18.98 9.26 17.12
N GLN A 396 18.11 8.38 17.63
CA GLN A 396 17.55 7.25 16.85
C GLN A 396 16.76 7.73 15.63
N GLY A 397 15.91 8.74 15.80
CA GLY A 397 15.18 9.37 14.70
C GLY A 397 16.09 9.95 13.63
N GLN A 398 17.21 10.57 14.02
CA GLN A 398 18.20 11.09 13.09
C GLN A 398 18.92 9.99 12.31
N LEU A 399 19.26 8.87 12.93
CA LEU A 399 19.83 7.70 12.24
C LEU A 399 18.85 7.16 11.19
N LEU A 400 17.58 7.05 11.54
CA LEU A 400 16.55 6.64 10.59
C LEU A 400 16.40 7.62 9.43
N HIS A 401 16.47 8.92 9.72
CA HIS A 401 16.42 9.97 8.71
C HIS A 401 17.60 9.92 7.74
N GLN A 402 18.81 9.72 8.25
CA GLN A 402 20.01 9.59 7.42
C GLN A 402 19.94 8.38 6.50
N SER A 403 19.53 7.21 7.03
CA SER A 403 19.31 6.00 6.24
C SER A 403 18.25 6.22 5.17
N PHE A 404 17.15 6.90 5.51
CA PHE A 404 16.09 7.26 4.59
C PHE A 404 16.61 8.18 3.46
N LEU A 405 17.31 9.27 3.79
CA LEU A 405 17.83 10.23 2.80
C LEU A 405 18.80 9.58 1.81
N ALA A 406 19.59 8.62 2.27
CA ALA A 406 20.58 7.94 1.44
C ALA A 406 19.97 7.12 0.31
N GLN A 407 18.74 6.55 0.50
CA GLN A 407 18.25 5.53 -0.43
C GLN A 407 16.74 5.58 -0.72
N HIS A 408 15.93 6.32 0.07
CA HIS A 408 14.49 6.11 0.10
C HIS A 408 13.65 7.36 -0.22
N THR A 409 14.24 8.36 -0.87
CA THR A 409 13.50 9.53 -1.35
C THR A 409 12.85 9.27 -2.71
N TRP A 410 11.74 9.95 -3.01
CA TRP A 410 11.13 9.90 -4.34
C TRP A 410 12.07 10.37 -5.45
N GLU A 411 12.98 11.29 -5.15
CA GLU A 411 14.02 11.73 -6.10
C GLU A 411 14.92 10.56 -6.53
N ILE A 412 15.38 9.77 -5.56
CA ILE A 412 16.23 8.60 -5.84
C ILE A 412 15.45 7.55 -6.63
N ARG A 413 14.18 7.27 -6.23
CA ARG A 413 13.32 6.34 -6.97
C ARG A 413 13.11 6.79 -8.41
N TRP A 414 12.87 8.09 -8.60
CA TRP A 414 12.64 8.62 -9.92
C TRP A 414 13.88 8.54 -10.81
N ARG A 415 15.06 8.87 -10.28
CA ARG A 415 16.33 8.67 -11.00
C ARG A 415 16.54 7.22 -11.43
N GLN A 416 16.21 6.26 -10.57
CA GLN A 416 16.26 4.85 -10.90
C GLN A 416 15.28 4.49 -12.03
N LEU A 417 14.05 5.00 -11.98
CA LEU A 417 13.02 4.77 -13.00
C LEU A 417 13.43 5.27 -14.37
N VAL A 418 13.93 6.52 -14.45
CA VAL A 418 14.31 7.16 -15.71
C VAL A 418 15.59 6.55 -16.29
N GLN A 419 16.53 6.13 -15.43
CA GLN A 419 17.80 5.52 -15.87
C GLN A 419 17.67 4.04 -16.20
N GLY A 420 16.49 3.45 -16.07
CA GLY A 420 16.27 2.01 -16.28
C GLY A 420 17.08 1.12 -15.33
N ARG A 421 17.59 1.66 -14.22
CA ARG A 421 18.35 0.88 -13.23
C ARG A 421 17.38 0.00 -12.45
N GLU A 422 17.75 -1.26 -12.32
CA GLU A 422 17.00 -2.22 -11.51
C GLU A 422 16.93 -1.74 -10.07
N PHE A 423 15.72 -1.76 -9.52
CA PHE A 423 15.53 -1.62 -8.09
C PHE A 423 16.10 -2.86 -7.41
N ARG A 424 17.10 -2.70 -6.56
CA ARG A 424 17.59 -3.80 -5.72
C ARG A 424 16.55 -4.05 -4.63
N GLY A 425 15.64 -4.97 -4.90
CA GLY A 425 14.78 -5.59 -3.90
C GLY A 425 15.30 -6.99 -3.61
N ALA A 426 15.05 -7.51 -2.43
CA ALA A 426 15.26 -8.93 -2.16
C ALA A 426 14.54 -9.75 -3.23
N ALA A 427 15.19 -10.80 -3.74
CA ALA A 427 14.53 -11.71 -4.66
C ALA A 427 13.24 -12.23 -4.00
N PRO A 428 12.12 -12.35 -4.76
CA PRO A 428 10.89 -12.89 -4.19
C PRO A 428 11.19 -14.26 -3.59
N ARG A 429 10.91 -14.42 -2.32
CA ARG A 429 11.14 -15.69 -1.58
C ARG A 429 9.96 -16.64 -1.73
N PHE A 430 8.95 -16.26 -2.48
CA PHE A 430 7.74 -17.03 -2.60
C PHE A 430 7.95 -18.21 -3.55
N GLU A 431 8.22 -19.38 -2.99
CA GLU A 431 7.97 -20.64 -3.66
C GLU A 431 6.47 -20.89 -3.67
N SER A 432 5.88 -20.55 -4.78
CA SER A 432 4.62 -21.01 -5.38
C SER A 432 3.60 -21.74 -4.49
N GLY A 433 2.55 -21.10 -4.18
CA GLY A 433 1.22 -21.67 -4.03
C GLY A 433 0.21 -20.56 -4.25
N PRO A 434 -0.82 -20.73 -5.06
CA PRO A 434 -1.86 -19.73 -5.14
C PRO A 434 -2.55 -19.67 -3.80
N LEU A 435 -2.46 -18.54 -3.11
CA LEU A 435 -3.24 -18.30 -1.89
C LEU A 435 -4.75 -18.41 -2.17
N MET A 436 -5.13 -18.12 -3.39
CA MET A 436 -6.42 -18.39 -4.02
C MET A 436 -6.17 -18.69 -5.49
N PRO A 437 -6.93 -19.58 -6.14
CA PRO A 437 -6.77 -19.76 -7.57
C PRO A 437 -6.96 -18.40 -8.25
N PRO A 438 -6.06 -17.99 -9.17
CA PRO A 438 -6.31 -16.80 -9.97
C PRO A 438 -7.65 -17.00 -10.68
N PRO A 439 -8.39 -15.93 -10.96
CA PRO A 439 -9.52 -16.04 -11.86
C PRO A 439 -9.01 -16.71 -13.14
N VAL A 440 -9.55 -17.88 -13.42
CA VAL A 440 -9.21 -18.57 -14.68
C VAL A 440 -9.62 -17.61 -15.78
N PRO A 441 -8.70 -17.16 -16.66
CA PRO A 441 -9.10 -16.37 -17.80
C PRO A 441 -10.22 -17.16 -18.48
N ALA A 442 -11.38 -16.55 -18.63
CA ALA A 442 -12.49 -17.19 -19.30
C ALA A 442 -11.97 -17.66 -20.64
N LYS A 443 -11.92 -18.99 -20.86
CA LYS A 443 -11.61 -19.54 -22.17
C LYS A 443 -12.60 -18.89 -23.11
N THR A 444 -12.12 -18.05 -23.99
CA THR A 444 -12.86 -17.42 -25.09
C THR A 444 -13.39 -18.53 -26.01
N SER A 445 -14.46 -19.21 -25.63
CA SER A 445 -15.11 -20.21 -26.47
C SER A 445 -16.61 -20.39 -26.23
N LEU A 446 -17.32 -19.35 -25.79
CA LEU A 446 -18.77 -19.45 -25.64
C LEU A 446 -19.58 -18.40 -26.43
N PHE A 447 -18.97 -17.60 -27.31
CA PHE A 447 -19.73 -16.72 -28.21
C PHE A 447 -19.27 -16.84 -29.67
N SER A 448 -19.11 -18.05 -30.16
CA SER A 448 -19.08 -18.28 -31.60
C SER A 448 -20.00 -19.43 -31.94
N LYS A 449 -21.30 -19.19 -31.88
CA LYS A 449 -22.35 -19.90 -32.65
C LYS A 449 -23.72 -19.40 -32.21
N ALA A 450 -24.14 -18.31 -32.80
CA ALA A 450 -25.52 -18.03 -33.14
C ALA A 450 -25.49 -16.99 -34.23
N ALA A 451 -25.40 -17.49 -35.47
CA ALA A 451 -25.81 -16.79 -36.67
C ALA A 451 -27.29 -17.08 -36.85
#